data_a78af6d50245d911e3c1c1ccf0bcb43e
#
_entry.id   a78af6d50245d911e3c1c1ccf0bcb43e
#
_cell.length_a   1.000
_cell.length_b   1.000
_cell.length_c   1.000
_cell.angle_alpha   90.00
_cell.angle_beta   90.00
_cell.angle_gamma   90.00
#
_symmetry.space_group_name_H-M   'P 1'
#
loop_
_entity.id
_entity.type
_entity.pdbx_description
1 polymer ?
#
loop_
_entity_poly.entity_id
_entity_poly.type
_entity_poly.pdbx_seq_one_letter_code
_entity_poly.pdbx_strand_id
1 'polypeptide(L)'
;MDSILKNVAGADECMRDEWVLPNGLRVLGERLPHLRSVSIGAWMHVGSMMETPEENGLSHFIEHMIFKGTTKRTVRQIAEEMDAVGGQLNAFTGKDCTCCYAKVIDEDIELAIDIIADMVMNATMDEKELDKERGVVLEEISMDVDSPEDLVHDLLAKAQ
;
A
#
# COMPACT_ATOMS: atom_id res chain seq x y z
N MET A 1 -30.63 3.60 0.66
CA MET A 1 -29.27 3.44 1.19
C MET A 1 -29.24 2.15 2.01
N ASP A 2 -29.33 1.01 1.31
CA ASP A 2 -29.41 -0.30 1.97
C ASP A 2 -28.10 -1.03 1.71
N SER A 3 -27.22 -0.97 2.73
CA SER A 3 -26.00 -1.76 2.78
C SER A 3 -26.35 -3.19 3.17
N ILE A 4 -26.08 -4.14 2.29
CA ILE A 4 -26.23 -5.56 2.60
C ILE A 4 -25.05 -5.94 3.51
N LEU A 5 -25.31 -5.88 4.82
CA LEU A 5 -24.40 -6.45 5.83
C LEU A 5 -24.58 -7.98 5.82
N LYS A 6 -23.55 -8.71 5.53
CA LYS A 6 -23.48 -10.14 5.85
C LYS A 6 -22.73 -10.29 7.17
N ASN A 7 -23.50 -10.42 8.27
CA ASN A 7 -22.97 -10.80 9.57
C ASN A 7 -22.71 -12.31 9.60
N VAL A 8 -21.50 -12.71 9.96
CA VAL A 8 -21.15 -14.08 10.34
C VAL A 8 -20.79 -14.05 11.81
N ALA A 9 -21.76 -14.44 12.67
CA ALA A 9 -21.63 -14.38 14.12
C ALA A 9 -21.32 -15.77 14.74
N GLY A 10 -20.34 -15.84 15.61
CA GLY A 10 -19.97 -16.95 16.49
C GLY A 10 -19.18 -16.46 17.71
N ALA A 11 -19.43 -16.97 18.90
CA ALA A 11 -19.03 -16.45 20.21
C ALA A 11 -17.52 -16.61 20.49
N ASP A 12 -16.80 -15.59 20.62
CA ASP A 12 -15.38 -15.28 20.77
C ASP A 12 -14.83 -14.64 19.46
N GLU A 13 -15.69 -14.03 18.69
CA GLU A 13 -15.53 -13.83 17.27
C GLU A 13 -14.96 -12.44 16.95
N CYS A 14 -13.85 -12.47 16.26
CA CYS A 14 -13.47 -11.44 15.31
C CYS A 14 -14.70 -11.04 14.50
N MET A 15 -15.23 -9.83 14.72
CA MET A 15 -16.34 -9.31 13.92
C MET A 15 -15.75 -8.86 12.58
N ARG A 16 -16.06 -9.63 11.53
CA ARG A 16 -15.67 -9.31 10.16
C ARG A 16 -16.84 -8.71 9.43
N ASP A 17 -16.61 -7.57 8.84
CA ASP A 17 -17.59 -6.85 8.04
C ASP A 17 -17.06 -6.69 6.61
N GLU A 18 -17.95 -6.80 5.63
CA GLU A 18 -17.65 -6.56 4.22
C GLU A 18 -18.69 -5.60 3.64
N TRP A 19 -18.20 -4.56 2.97
CA TRP A 19 -19.03 -3.60 2.25
C TRP A 19 -18.55 -3.48 0.81
N VAL A 20 -19.50 -3.28 -0.10
CA VAL A 20 -19.22 -2.89 -1.49
C VAL A 20 -19.86 -1.54 -1.73
N LEU A 21 -19.02 -0.55 -2.04
CA LEU A 21 -19.48 0.79 -2.35
C LEU A 21 -20.07 0.87 -3.77
N PRO A 22 -20.89 1.90 -4.10
CA PRO A 22 -21.52 2.02 -5.42
C PRO A 22 -20.53 2.08 -6.59
N ASN A 23 -19.30 2.52 -6.34
CA ASN A 23 -18.19 2.54 -7.33
C ASN A 23 -17.46 1.20 -7.47
N GLY A 24 -17.88 0.15 -6.78
CA GLY A 24 -17.26 -1.17 -6.80
C GLY A 24 -16.11 -1.37 -5.80
N LEU A 25 -15.74 -0.34 -5.03
CA LEU A 25 -14.71 -0.49 -3.99
C LEU A 25 -15.22 -1.44 -2.91
N ARG A 26 -14.43 -2.49 -2.63
CA ARG A 26 -14.66 -3.43 -1.53
C ARG A 26 -13.94 -2.94 -0.28
N VAL A 27 -14.64 -2.88 0.83
CA VAL A 27 -14.09 -2.55 2.14
C VAL A 27 -14.25 -3.78 3.03
N LEU A 28 -13.14 -4.24 3.58
CA LEU A 28 -13.10 -5.34 4.55
C LEU A 28 -12.67 -4.79 5.89
N GLY A 29 -13.41 -5.10 6.93
CA GLY A 29 -13.10 -4.69 8.30
C GLY A 29 -13.10 -5.89 9.23
N GLU A 30 -12.13 -5.90 10.14
CA GLU A 30 -12.08 -6.85 11.25
C GLU A 30 -11.91 -6.06 12.55
N ARG A 31 -12.85 -6.19 13.47
CA ARG A 31 -12.83 -5.47 14.72
C ARG A 31 -12.26 -6.34 15.84
N LEU A 32 -11.19 -5.84 16.47
CA LEU A 32 -10.51 -6.42 17.64
C LEU A 32 -10.71 -5.49 18.85
N PRO A 33 -11.80 -5.66 19.65
CA PRO A 33 -12.19 -4.66 20.65
C PRO A 33 -11.18 -4.41 21.78
N HIS A 34 -10.23 -5.32 21.95
CA HIS A 34 -9.18 -5.24 22.97
C HIS A 34 -7.92 -4.47 22.48
N LEU A 35 -7.88 -4.08 21.20
CA LEU A 35 -6.77 -3.33 20.61
C LEU A 35 -7.19 -1.90 20.32
N ARG A 36 -6.29 -0.97 20.60
CA ARG A 36 -6.42 0.44 20.21
C ARG A 36 -5.65 0.77 18.92
N SER A 37 -4.78 -0.13 18.47
CA SER A 37 -4.09 0.03 17.19
C SER A 37 -4.97 -0.40 16.03
N VAL A 38 -4.94 0.37 14.95
CA VAL A 38 -5.63 0.10 13.70
C VAL A 38 -4.60 -0.05 12.59
N SER A 39 -4.72 -1.11 11.80
CA SER A 39 -3.99 -1.26 10.54
C SER A 39 -4.98 -1.09 9.39
N ILE A 40 -4.66 -0.21 8.46
CA ILE A 40 -5.50 0.08 7.29
C ILE A 40 -4.65 0.02 6.03
N GLY A 41 -5.19 -0.51 4.93
CA GLY A 41 -4.48 -0.61 3.67
C GLY A 41 -5.39 -0.46 2.47
N ALA A 42 -4.89 0.23 1.44
CA ALA A 42 -5.46 0.24 0.10
C ALA A 42 -4.76 -0.83 -0.74
N TRP A 43 -5.53 -1.83 -1.15
CA TRP A 43 -5.06 -2.97 -1.91
C TRP A 43 -5.46 -2.82 -3.37
N MET A 44 -4.49 -2.79 -4.25
CA MET A 44 -4.66 -2.70 -5.68
C MET A 44 -4.29 -4.06 -6.29
N HIS A 45 -5.20 -4.64 -7.08
CA HIS A 45 -4.95 -5.91 -7.78
C HIS A 45 -4.10 -5.67 -9.02
N VAL A 46 -2.89 -5.16 -8.80
CA VAL A 46 -1.85 -4.90 -9.79
C VAL A 46 -0.51 -5.21 -9.14
N GLY A 47 0.31 -6.01 -9.79
CA GLY A 47 1.63 -6.41 -9.33
C GLY A 47 2.50 -6.90 -10.48
N SER A 48 3.71 -7.34 -10.19
CA SER A 48 4.72 -7.68 -11.20
C SER A 48 4.32 -8.79 -12.18
N MET A 49 3.36 -9.66 -11.83
CA MET A 49 2.83 -10.68 -12.74
C MET A 49 1.94 -10.13 -13.88
N MET A 50 1.45 -8.91 -13.73
CA MET A 50 0.56 -8.26 -14.70
C MET A 50 1.34 -7.37 -15.68
N GLU A 51 2.63 -7.20 -15.45
CA GLU A 51 3.52 -6.40 -16.27
C GLU A 51 3.94 -7.15 -17.52
N THR A 52 3.97 -6.45 -18.65
CA THR A 52 4.64 -6.96 -19.85
C THR A 52 6.16 -6.88 -19.69
N PRO A 53 6.96 -7.58 -20.50
CA PRO A 53 8.42 -7.46 -20.44
C PRO A 53 8.94 -6.02 -20.57
N GLU A 54 8.23 -5.16 -21.31
CA GLU A 54 8.55 -3.74 -21.50
C GLU A 54 8.19 -2.87 -20.30
N GLU A 55 7.27 -3.33 -19.45
CA GLU A 55 6.78 -2.64 -18.25
C GLU A 55 7.38 -3.19 -16.96
N ASN A 56 8.30 -4.13 -17.06
CA ASN A 56 8.86 -4.84 -15.90
C ASN A 56 9.47 -3.88 -14.88
N GLY A 57 8.95 -3.93 -13.64
CA GLY A 57 9.32 -3.05 -12.54
C GLY A 57 8.46 -1.79 -12.39
N LEU A 58 7.46 -1.58 -13.28
CA LEU A 58 6.61 -0.39 -13.25
C LEU A 58 5.77 -0.30 -11.97
N SER A 59 5.22 -1.41 -11.49
CA SER A 59 4.42 -1.44 -10.26
C SER A 59 5.25 -1.05 -9.04
N HIS A 60 6.48 -1.55 -8.94
CA HIS A 60 7.41 -1.18 -7.89
C HIS A 60 7.83 0.30 -7.99
N PHE A 61 8.09 0.78 -9.19
CA PHE A 61 8.42 2.17 -9.42
C PHE A 61 7.26 3.13 -9.05
N ILE A 62 6.01 2.75 -9.34
CA ILE A 62 4.82 3.51 -8.94
C ILE A 62 4.68 3.52 -7.41
N GLU A 63 4.97 2.40 -6.75
CA GLU A 63 5.01 2.33 -5.28
C GLU A 63 5.94 3.40 -4.69
N HIS A 64 7.17 3.55 -5.20
CA HIS A 64 8.07 4.62 -4.78
C HIS A 64 7.49 6.01 -5.05
N MET A 65 6.85 6.18 -6.19
CA MET A 65 6.36 7.48 -6.63
C MET A 65 5.15 7.99 -5.85
N ILE A 66 4.29 7.12 -5.29
CA ILE A 66 3.15 7.59 -4.48
C ILE A 66 3.57 8.33 -3.21
N PHE A 67 4.82 8.14 -2.73
CA PHE A 67 5.40 8.86 -1.60
C PHE A 67 6.01 10.21 -1.97
N LYS A 68 6.13 10.54 -3.27
CA LYS A 68 6.83 11.75 -3.74
C LYS A 68 5.95 13.00 -3.81
N GLY A 69 4.80 12.95 -3.17
CA GLY A 69 3.87 14.07 -3.04
C GLY A 69 2.60 13.91 -3.85
N THR A 70 1.61 14.64 -3.44
CA THR A 70 0.27 14.68 -4.03
C THR A 70 -0.10 16.09 -4.45
N THR A 71 -1.27 16.26 -5.04
CA THR A 71 -1.81 17.60 -5.33
C THR A 71 -2.16 18.39 -4.06
N LYS A 72 -2.29 17.73 -2.89
CA LYS A 72 -2.63 18.36 -1.61
C LYS A 72 -1.44 18.45 -0.66
N ARG A 73 -0.52 17.45 -0.72
CA ARG A 73 0.56 17.29 0.26
C ARG A 73 1.92 17.17 -0.41
N THR A 74 2.89 17.88 0.10
CA THR A 74 4.30 17.63 -0.22
C THR A 74 4.78 16.33 0.45
N VAL A 75 5.89 15.77 -0.02
CA VAL A 75 6.59 14.62 0.61
C VAL A 75 6.75 14.83 2.12
N ARG A 76 7.20 16.03 2.50
CA ARG A 76 7.44 16.40 3.88
C ARG A 76 6.15 16.41 4.71
N GLN A 77 5.05 16.94 4.17
CA GLN A 77 3.76 16.99 4.86
C GLN A 77 3.19 15.58 5.07
N ILE A 78 3.32 14.67 4.11
CA ILE A 78 2.90 13.28 4.26
C ILE A 78 3.63 12.65 5.47
N ALA A 79 4.95 12.82 5.55
CA ALA A 79 5.74 12.29 6.65
C ALA A 79 5.39 12.98 7.99
N GLU A 80 5.36 14.31 8.04
CA GLU A 80 5.10 15.08 9.27
C GLU A 80 3.70 14.82 9.84
N GLU A 81 2.66 14.71 8.99
CA GLU A 81 1.29 14.43 9.44
C GLU A 81 1.18 13.01 10.05
N MET A 82 1.85 12.03 9.47
CA MET A 82 1.86 10.66 10.00
C MET A 82 2.71 10.54 11.26
N ASP A 83 3.89 11.17 11.28
CA ASP A 83 4.78 11.18 12.45
C ASP A 83 4.15 11.89 13.65
N ALA A 84 3.36 12.95 13.42
CA ALA A 84 2.69 13.71 14.46
C ALA A 84 1.73 12.87 15.32
N VAL A 85 1.16 11.81 14.73
CA VAL A 85 0.25 10.87 15.43
C VAL A 85 0.97 9.57 15.82
N GLY A 86 2.30 9.50 15.65
CA GLY A 86 3.07 8.27 15.91
C GLY A 86 2.69 7.13 15.00
N GLY A 87 2.15 7.43 13.82
CA GLY A 87 1.73 6.46 12.83
C GLY A 87 2.91 5.89 12.04
N GLN A 88 2.66 4.75 11.42
CA GLN A 88 3.58 4.13 10.46
C GLN A 88 2.88 4.09 9.11
N LEU A 89 3.55 4.55 8.06
CA LEU A 89 3.06 4.54 6.69
C LEU A 89 4.08 3.81 5.82
N ASN A 90 3.61 2.85 5.03
CA ASN A 90 4.48 2.08 4.14
C ASN A 90 3.67 1.51 2.96
N ALA A 91 4.38 0.93 1.99
CA ALA A 91 3.78 0.20 0.88
C ALA A 91 4.62 -1.04 0.55
N PHE A 92 4.07 -1.92 -0.24
CA PHE A 92 4.80 -3.01 -0.87
C PHE A 92 4.16 -3.40 -2.20
N THR A 93 4.98 -3.88 -3.12
CA THR A 93 4.56 -4.47 -4.38
C THR A 93 4.88 -5.96 -4.37
N GLY A 94 3.84 -6.78 -4.51
CA GLY A 94 3.94 -8.21 -4.69
C GLY A 94 3.78 -8.63 -6.15
N LYS A 95 3.62 -9.93 -6.37
CA LYS A 95 3.39 -10.49 -7.71
C LYS A 95 2.00 -10.16 -8.25
N ASP A 96 0.99 -10.19 -7.40
CA ASP A 96 -0.43 -10.07 -7.75
C ASP A 96 -1.11 -8.81 -7.20
N CYS A 97 -0.46 -8.10 -6.29
CA CYS A 97 -1.03 -6.89 -5.68
C CYS A 97 0.05 -5.90 -5.24
N THR A 98 -0.35 -4.64 -5.20
CA THR A 98 0.37 -3.55 -4.54
C THR A 98 -0.48 -3.04 -3.39
N CYS A 99 0.11 -2.78 -2.23
CA CYS A 99 -0.59 -2.30 -1.05
C CYS A 99 0.09 -1.07 -0.48
N CYS A 100 -0.67 -0.01 -0.27
CA CYS A 100 -0.26 1.14 0.55
C CYS A 100 -0.99 1.07 1.88
N TYR A 101 -0.28 1.05 3.01
CA TYR A 101 -0.88 0.82 4.31
C TYR A 101 -0.32 1.74 5.39
N ALA A 102 -1.15 1.97 6.40
CA ALA A 102 -0.75 2.68 7.60
C ALA A 102 -1.14 1.91 8.87
N LYS A 103 -0.44 2.21 9.95
CA LYS A 103 -0.75 1.74 11.29
C LYS A 103 -0.80 2.92 12.22
N VAL A 104 -1.94 3.14 12.86
CA VAL A 104 -2.23 4.27 13.76
C VAL A 104 -2.99 3.80 14.99
N ILE A 105 -3.28 4.69 15.92
CA ILE A 105 -4.29 4.45 16.96
C ILE A 105 -5.70 4.73 16.42
N ASP A 106 -6.71 4.21 17.10
CA ASP A 106 -8.12 4.30 16.70
C ASP A 106 -8.64 5.74 16.52
N GLU A 107 -8.06 6.71 17.27
CA GLU A 107 -8.40 8.13 17.19
C GLU A 107 -7.96 8.78 15.86
N ASP A 108 -6.93 8.24 15.20
CA ASP A 108 -6.29 8.81 14.01
C ASP A 108 -6.62 8.07 12.72
N ILE A 109 -7.60 7.16 12.73
CA ILE A 109 -7.98 6.36 11.56
C ILE A 109 -8.41 7.22 10.36
N GLU A 110 -9.13 8.32 10.61
CA GLU A 110 -9.60 9.22 9.55
C GLU A 110 -8.43 9.90 8.84
N LEU A 111 -7.40 10.33 9.59
CA LEU A 111 -6.19 10.89 9.03
C LEU A 111 -5.45 9.85 8.16
N ALA A 112 -5.31 8.63 8.64
CA ALA A 112 -4.64 7.56 7.90
C ALA A 112 -5.38 7.24 6.58
N ILE A 113 -6.71 7.20 6.61
CA ILE A 113 -7.53 7.01 5.41
C ILE A 113 -7.32 8.15 4.41
N ASP A 114 -7.37 9.40 4.88
CA ASP A 114 -7.22 10.57 4.00
C ASP A 114 -5.82 10.62 3.35
N ILE A 115 -4.77 10.31 4.12
CA ILE A 115 -3.40 10.26 3.59
C ILE A 115 -3.25 9.14 2.55
N ILE A 116 -3.66 7.90 2.85
CA ILE A 116 -3.56 6.78 1.90
C ILE A 116 -4.38 7.06 0.64
N ALA A 117 -5.61 7.54 0.79
CA ALA A 117 -6.46 7.87 -0.34
C ALA A 117 -5.86 8.98 -1.21
N ASP A 118 -5.28 10.01 -0.58
CA ASP A 118 -4.62 11.09 -1.29
C ASP A 118 -3.38 10.61 -2.07
N MET A 119 -2.54 9.78 -1.44
CA MET A 119 -1.37 9.19 -2.09
C MET A 119 -1.75 8.31 -3.29
N VAL A 120 -2.75 7.45 -3.14
CA VAL A 120 -3.15 6.53 -4.21
C VAL A 120 -3.88 7.26 -5.35
N MET A 121 -4.69 8.27 -5.05
CA MET A 121 -5.56 8.91 -6.04
C MET A 121 -4.98 10.18 -6.65
N ASN A 122 -4.09 10.89 -5.95
CA ASN A 122 -3.66 12.23 -6.29
C ASN A 122 -2.13 12.41 -6.35
N ALA A 123 -1.35 11.31 -6.42
CA ALA A 123 0.10 11.39 -6.60
C ALA A 123 0.45 12.24 -7.84
N THR A 124 1.41 13.14 -7.71
CA THR A 124 1.74 14.11 -8.76
C THR A 124 2.58 13.54 -9.89
N MET A 125 3.32 12.46 -9.64
CA MET A 125 4.27 11.86 -10.59
C MET A 125 5.19 12.91 -11.23
N ASP A 126 5.76 13.80 -10.40
CA ASP A 126 6.60 14.91 -10.87
C ASP A 126 7.84 14.39 -11.62
N GLU A 127 8.14 14.98 -12.79
CA GLU A 127 9.21 14.52 -13.68
C GLU A 127 10.59 14.55 -13.02
N LYS A 128 10.84 15.53 -12.14
CA LYS A 128 12.14 15.64 -11.46
C LYS A 128 12.26 14.57 -10.36
N GLU A 129 11.16 14.23 -9.70
CA GLU A 129 11.14 13.14 -8.72
C GLU A 129 11.24 11.78 -9.43
N LEU A 130 10.62 11.61 -10.60
CA LEU A 130 10.79 10.43 -11.45
C LEU A 130 12.26 10.18 -11.81
N ASP A 131 12.98 11.22 -12.24
CA ASP A 131 14.40 11.09 -12.60
C ASP A 131 15.30 10.74 -11.42
N LYS A 132 15.02 11.30 -10.24
CA LYS A 132 15.74 10.97 -9.01
C LYS A 132 15.47 9.53 -8.57
N GLU A 133 14.19 9.14 -8.54
CA GLU A 133 13.77 7.85 -8.04
C GLU A 133 14.21 6.70 -8.96
N ARG A 134 14.34 6.96 -10.26
CA ARG A 134 14.95 5.99 -11.19
C ARG A 134 16.36 5.57 -10.74
N GLY A 135 17.15 6.53 -10.24
CA GLY A 135 18.48 6.22 -9.69
C GLY A 135 18.42 5.32 -8.47
N VAL A 136 17.48 5.58 -7.56
CA VAL A 136 17.28 4.79 -6.33
C VAL A 136 16.87 3.36 -6.68
N VAL A 137 15.84 3.19 -7.52
CA VAL A 137 15.34 1.86 -7.90
C VAL A 137 16.40 1.05 -8.66
N LEU A 138 17.20 1.68 -9.53
CA LEU A 138 18.30 0.99 -10.20
C LEU A 138 19.37 0.53 -9.21
N GLU A 139 19.63 1.28 -8.15
CA GLU A 139 20.56 0.91 -7.10
C GLU A 139 20.02 -0.27 -6.26
N GLU A 140 18.74 -0.27 -5.92
CA GLU A 140 18.04 -1.39 -5.25
C GLU A 140 18.10 -2.67 -6.08
N ILE A 141 17.77 -2.60 -7.37
CA ILE A 141 17.89 -3.76 -8.29
C ILE A 141 19.31 -4.30 -8.31
N SER A 142 20.31 -3.42 -8.31
CA SER A 142 21.72 -3.84 -8.29
C SER A 142 22.08 -4.55 -6.98
N MET A 143 21.54 -4.08 -5.84
CA MET A 143 21.73 -4.71 -4.55
C MET A 143 21.09 -6.10 -4.48
N ASP A 144 19.87 -6.27 -5.01
CA ASP A 144 19.17 -7.56 -5.07
C ASP A 144 19.93 -8.58 -5.95
N VAL A 145 20.45 -8.14 -7.10
CA VAL A 145 21.26 -9.00 -7.99
C VAL A 145 22.57 -9.43 -7.35
N ASP A 146 23.16 -8.56 -6.53
CA ASP A 146 24.41 -8.84 -5.81
C ASP A 146 24.17 -9.65 -4.50
N SER A 147 22.90 -9.86 -4.10
CA SER A 147 22.53 -10.65 -2.93
C SER A 147 22.36 -12.12 -3.29
N PRO A 148 23.24 -13.05 -2.81
CA PRO A 148 23.07 -14.48 -3.08
C PRO A 148 21.79 -15.08 -2.49
N GLU A 149 21.27 -14.50 -1.40
CA GLU A 149 20.06 -14.94 -0.73
C GLU A 149 18.82 -14.64 -1.59
N ASP A 150 18.71 -13.43 -2.11
CA ASP A 150 17.59 -13.04 -2.97
C ASP A 150 17.66 -13.76 -4.32
N LEU A 151 18.85 -13.85 -4.91
CA LEU A 151 19.07 -14.54 -6.17
C LEU A 151 18.66 -16.02 -6.13
N VAL A 152 18.93 -16.74 -5.03
CA VAL A 152 18.57 -18.16 -4.92
C VAL A 152 17.04 -18.37 -4.89
N HIS A 153 16.31 -17.45 -4.25
CA HIS A 153 14.84 -17.50 -4.24
C HIS A 153 14.26 -17.24 -5.63
N ASP A 154 14.81 -16.31 -6.37
CA ASP A 154 14.41 -16.02 -7.75
C ASP A 154 14.70 -17.19 -8.70
N LEU A 155 15.88 -17.80 -8.58
CA LEU A 155 16.25 -18.98 -9.38
C LEU A 155 15.33 -20.18 -9.07
N LEU A 156 14.99 -20.37 -7.79
CA LEU A 156 14.06 -21.42 -7.39
C LEU A 156 12.65 -21.20 -7.96
N ALA A 157 12.15 -19.96 -7.89
CA ALA A 157 10.84 -19.60 -8.46
C ALA A 157 10.77 -19.79 -9.98
N LYS A 158 11.88 -19.57 -10.69
CA LYS A 158 11.97 -19.81 -12.15
C LYS A 158 12.08 -21.28 -12.52
N ALA A 159 12.51 -22.14 -11.60
CA ALA A 159 12.69 -23.58 -11.82
C ALA A 159 11.44 -24.42 -11.53
N GLN A 160 10.44 -23.85 -10.88
CA GLN A 160 9.14 -24.46 -10.55
C GLN A 160 8.09 -24.18 -11.62
#